data_e931c33390af8dfc6dc6d70950ab0773
#
_entry.id   e931c33390af8dfc6dc6d70950ab0773
#
_cell.length_a   1.000
_cell.length_b   1.000
_cell.length_c   1.000
_cell.angle_alpha   90.00
_cell.angle_beta   90.00
_cell.angle_gamma   90.00
#
_symmetry.space_group_name_H-M   'P 1'
#
loop_
_entity.id
_entity.type
_entity.pdbx_description
1 polymer ?
#
loop_
_entity_poly.entity_id
_entity_poly.type
_entity_poly.pdbx_seq_one_letter_code
_entity_poly.pdbx_strand_id
1 'polypeptide(L)'
;MKILFQGDSITDVGRNTNNGSLNSIGQGYPCLIASRLGADAPQTYEFVNRGISGNRIVDVYARIKADCWNLNPDLLSVLIGVNDVWHEFGGKNGVDAKRFYNVYKMLVTDTMEKLPAIRMILMEPFVLKASATEGLWGEFRSETEKRAEAVKRIAEECGQTFLPLQAMFDEAAERAPASYWLGDGVHPTNAGHQLIADAWIKAFKAL
;
A
#
# COMPACT_ATOMS: atom_id res chain seq x y z
N MET A 1 -3.41 -18.39 -9.11
CA MET A 1 -2.43 -17.38 -8.69
C MET A 1 -2.93 -16.72 -7.42
N LYS A 2 -2.12 -16.73 -6.35
CA LYS A 2 -2.46 -16.08 -5.07
C LYS A 2 -1.85 -14.67 -5.02
N ILE A 3 -2.69 -13.67 -4.84
CA ILE A 3 -2.34 -12.25 -4.74
C ILE A 3 -2.58 -11.80 -3.30
N LEU A 4 -1.53 -11.30 -2.64
CA LEU A 4 -1.58 -10.84 -1.27
C LEU A 4 -1.36 -9.33 -1.21
N PHE A 5 -2.27 -8.62 -0.54
CA PHE A 5 -2.17 -7.18 -0.27
C PHE A 5 -1.71 -6.97 1.18
N GLN A 6 -0.63 -6.23 1.35
CA GLN A 6 -0.02 -5.88 2.63
C GLN A 6 0.03 -4.37 2.76
N GLY A 7 -0.18 -3.85 3.98
CA GLY A 7 -0.16 -2.41 4.21
C GLY A 7 -0.84 -2.02 5.53
N ASP A 8 -1.31 -0.79 5.55
CA ASP A 8 -1.96 -0.13 6.68
C ASP A 8 -3.48 0.01 6.50
N SER A 9 -4.09 1.09 7.03
CA SER A 9 -5.53 1.39 6.94
C SER A 9 -6.02 1.56 5.50
N ILE A 10 -5.17 2.03 4.58
CA ILE A 10 -5.51 2.22 3.16
C ILE A 10 -5.71 0.86 2.47
N THR A 11 -5.04 -0.18 2.95
CA THR A 11 -5.20 -1.56 2.48
C THR A 11 -6.26 -2.32 3.26
N ASP A 12 -6.33 -2.13 4.59
CA ASP A 12 -7.27 -2.78 5.50
C ASP A 12 -8.73 -2.49 5.14
N VAL A 13 -9.11 -1.24 5.14
CA VAL A 13 -10.47 -0.68 4.84
C VAL A 13 -11.59 -1.61 5.28
N GLY A 14 -11.67 -1.88 6.57
CA GLY A 14 -12.75 -2.66 7.18
C GLY A 14 -12.79 -4.13 6.78
N ARG A 15 -11.65 -4.72 6.43
CA ARG A 15 -11.59 -6.16 6.21
C ARG A 15 -12.00 -6.94 7.45
N ASN A 16 -12.72 -8.01 7.25
CA ASN A 16 -13.02 -8.95 8.33
C ASN A 16 -11.86 -9.93 8.48
N THR A 17 -11.30 -10.03 9.70
CA THR A 17 -10.19 -10.95 9.99
C THR A 17 -10.60 -12.41 10.08
N ASN A 18 -11.91 -12.71 10.13
CA ASN A 18 -12.41 -14.08 10.12
C ASN A 18 -12.29 -14.67 8.71
N ASN A 19 -11.52 -15.73 8.59
CA ASN A 19 -11.35 -16.48 7.35
C ASN A 19 -12.70 -17.00 6.83
N GLY A 20 -12.95 -16.80 5.52
CA GLY A 20 -14.19 -17.22 4.87
C GLY A 20 -15.34 -16.22 4.93
N SER A 21 -15.16 -15.05 5.55
CA SER A 21 -16.13 -13.96 5.49
C SER A 21 -16.14 -13.32 4.09
N LEU A 22 -17.33 -12.92 3.61
CA LEU A 22 -17.48 -12.16 2.36
C LEU A 22 -16.68 -10.85 2.37
N ASN A 23 -16.41 -10.27 3.55
CA ASN A 23 -15.67 -9.04 3.71
C ASN A 23 -14.18 -9.24 4.07
N SER A 24 -13.65 -10.44 3.89
CA SER A 24 -12.24 -10.73 4.24
C SER A 24 -11.25 -9.92 3.40
N ILE A 25 -11.65 -9.44 2.22
CA ILE A 25 -10.84 -8.58 1.35
C ILE A 25 -10.96 -7.07 1.68
N GLY A 26 -11.92 -6.66 2.52
CA GLY A 26 -12.23 -5.26 2.83
C GLY A 26 -13.10 -4.59 1.79
N GLN A 27 -13.11 -3.23 1.79
CA GLN A 27 -13.94 -2.40 0.92
C GLN A 27 -13.14 -1.41 0.05
N GLY A 28 -11.81 -1.43 0.15
CA GLY A 28 -10.91 -0.53 -0.57
C GLY A 28 -10.42 -1.09 -1.90
N TYR A 29 -9.28 -0.55 -2.38
CA TYR A 29 -8.68 -0.95 -3.66
C TYR A 29 -8.44 -2.46 -3.80
N PRO A 30 -8.11 -3.23 -2.73
CA PRO A 30 -7.99 -4.69 -2.87
C PRO A 30 -9.31 -5.37 -3.30
N CYS A 31 -10.44 -4.88 -2.79
CA CYS A 31 -11.76 -5.37 -3.17
C CYS A 31 -12.10 -5.05 -4.63
N LEU A 32 -11.82 -3.82 -5.08
CA LEU A 32 -12.05 -3.39 -6.47
C LEU A 32 -11.20 -4.21 -7.46
N ILE A 33 -9.93 -4.45 -7.12
CA ILE A 33 -9.03 -5.31 -7.91
C ILE A 33 -9.58 -6.76 -7.96
N ALA A 34 -9.93 -7.31 -6.80
CA ALA A 34 -10.46 -8.68 -6.71
C ALA A 34 -11.76 -8.85 -7.50
N SER A 35 -12.67 -7.86 -7.42
CA SER A 35 -13.92 -7.83 -8.18
C SER A 35 -13.67 -7.81 -9.67
N ARG A 36 -12.77 -6.93 -10.15
CA ARG A 36 -12.48 -6.80 -11.57
C ARG A 36 -11.78 -8.02 -12.15
N LEU A 37 -10.66 -8.45 -11.52
CA LEU A 37 -9.90 -9.59 -12.01
C LEU A 37 -10.67 -10.91 -11.88
N GLY A 38 -11.46 -11.06 -10.80
CA GLY A 38 -12.32 -12.22 -10.59
C GLY A 38 -13.43 -12.32 -11.65
N ALA A 39 -14.01 -11.20 -12.08
CA ALA A 39 -14.99 -11.16 -13.14
C ALA A 39 -14.35 -11.40 -14.53
N ASP A 40 -13.17 -10.82 -14.78
CA ASP A 40 -12.46 -10.97 -16.05
C ASP A 40 -11.93 -12.42 -16.26
N ALA A 41 -11.52 -13.10 -15.18
CA ALA A 41 -10.94 -14.45 -15.24
C ALA A 41 -11.40 -15.32 -14.03
N PRO A 42 -12.63 -15.87 -14.07
CA PRO A 42 -13.18 -16.64 -12.98
C PRO A 42 -12.30 -17.82 -12.54
N GLN A 43 -12.18 -18.03 -11.23
CA GLN A 43 -11.40 -19.11 -10.60
C GLN A 43 -9.89 -19.07 -10.84
N THR A 44 -9.35 -18.02 -11.46
CA THR A 44 -7.92 -17.88 -11.76
C THR A 44 -7.12 -17.35 -10.57
N TYR A 45 -7.75 -16.51 -9.73
CA TYR A 45 -7.07 -15.76 -8.67
C TYR A 45 -7.64 -16.08 -7.29
N GLU A 46 -6.75 -16.17 -6.29
CA GLU A 46 -7.06 -16.12 -4.87
C GLU A 46 -6.55 -14.78 -4.34
N PHE A 47 -7.39 -14.02 -3.63
CA PHE A 47 -7.04 -12.71 -3.08
C PHE A 47 -7.01 -12.76 -1.56
N VAL A 48 -5.93 -12.23 -0.98
CA VAL A 48 -5.73 -12.17 0.48
C VAL A 48 -5.37 -10.75 0.88
N ASN A 49 -6.11 -10.17 1.81
CA ASN A 49 -5.79 -8.87 2.40
C ASN A 49 -5.23 -9.05 3.82
N ARG A 50 -4.05 -8.50 4.06
CA ARG A 50 -3.33 -8.50 5.33
C ARG A 50 -2.98 -7.07 5.80
N GLY A 51 -3.67 -6.05 5.27
CA GLY A 51 -3.59 -4.69 5.80
C GLY A 51 -4.02 -4.64 7.27
N ILE A 52 -3.36 -3.82 8.07
CA ILE A 52 -3.74 -3.52 9.46
C ILE A 52 -3.62 -2.02 9.68
N SER A 53 -4.75 -1.39 10.03
CA SER A 53 -4.81 0.05 10.28
C SER A 53 -3.76 0.51 11.28
N GLY A 54 -3.10 1.64 10.98
CA GLY A 54 -2.06 2.23 11.83
C GLY A 54 -0.66 1.63 11.64
N ASN A 55 -0.48 0.55 10.88
CA ASN A 55 0.84 -0.07 10.71
C ASN A 55 1.82 0.86 10.00
N ARG A 56 3.07 0.82 10.49
CA ARG A 56 4.29 1.36 9.88
C ARG A 56 5.06 0.22 9.23
N ILE A 57 6.14 0.53 8.52
CA ILE A 57 6.99 -0.51 7.91
C ILE A 57 7.52 -1.52 8.94
N VAL A 58 7.89 -1.06 10.14
CA VAL A 58 8.40 -1.92 11.21
C VAL A 58 7.33 -2.92 11.71
N ASP A 59 6.07 -2.50 11.74
CA ASP A 59 4.95 -3.34 12.16
C ASP A 59 4.63 -4.40 11.08
N VAL A 60 4.69 -4.02 9.80
CA VAL A 60 4.54 -4.96 8.68
C VAL A 60 5.66 -5.99 8.69
N TYR A 61 6.92 -5.56 8.87
CA TYR A 61 8.06 -6.48 8.92
C TYR A 61 7.96 -7.47 10.10
N ALA A 62 7.54 -7.01 11.27
CA ALA A 62 7.40 -7.87 12.46
C ALA A 62 6.44 -9.06 12.25
N ARG A 63 5.45 -8.92 11.37
CA ARG A 63 4.42 -9.95 11.11
C ARG A 63 4.54 -10.62 9.74
N ILE A 64 5.56 -10.28 8.93
CA ILE A 64 5.68 -10.71 7.52
C ILE A 64 5.70 -12.22 7.36
N LYS A 65 6.31 -12.95 8.31
CA LYS A 65 6.34 -14.42 8.27
C LYS A 65 4.95 -15.03 8.33
N ALA A 66 4.14 -14.60 9.28
CA ALA A 66 2.79 -15.12 9.47
C ALA A 66 1.85 -14.65 8.35
N ASP A 67 1.97 -13.40 7.94
CA ASP A 67 1.03 -12.73 7.05
C ASP A 67 1.40 -12.79 5.56
N CYS A 68 2.61 -13.28 5.23
CA CYS A 68 3.04 -13.44 3.86
C CYS A 68 3.73 -14.79 3.61
N TRP A 69 4.87 -15.05 4.26
CA TRP A 69 5.69 -16.23 3.91
C TRP A 69 4.94 -17.54 4.12
N ASN A 70 4.22 -17.69 5.25
CA ASN A 70 3.42 -18.90 5.53
C ASN A 70 2.21 -19.05 4.60
N LEU A 71 1.79 -17.98 3.92
CA LEU A 71 0.68 -18.00 2.97
C LEU A 71 1.14 -18.33 1.55
N ASN A 72 2.44 -18.22 1.28
CA ASN A 72 3.09 -18.55 0.02
C ASN A 72 2.38 -17.90 -1.20
N PRO A 73 2.27 -16.56 -1.27
CA PRO A 73 1.66 -15.89 -2.41
C PRO A 73 2.57 -15.91 -3.66
N ASP A 74 1.96 -15.84 -4.83
CA ASP A 74 2.66 -15.65 -6.11
C ASP A 74 2.99 -14.17 -6.37
N LEU A 75 2.16 -13.27 -5.82
CA LEU A 75 2.33 -11.81 -5.92
C LEU A 75 2.07 -11.16 -4.57
N LEU A 76 3.00 -10.33 -4.13
CA LEU A 76 2.86 -9.46 -2.96
C LEU A 76 2.73 -8.01 -3.39
N SER A 77 1.64 -7.35 -3.01
CA SER A 77 1.43 -5.91 -3.18
C SER A 77 1.60 -5.21 -1.83
N VAL A 78 2.46 -4.20 -1.75
CA VAL A 78 2.75 -3.49 -0.49
C VAL A 78 2.49 -2.01 -0.65
N LEU A 79 1.58 -1.45 0.16
CA LEU A 79 1.34 -0.01 0.30
C LEU A 79 1.51 0.38 1.77
N ILE A 80 2.62 1.05 2.07
CA ILE A 80 3.01 1.41 3.45
C ILE A 80 3.89 2.67 3.43
N GLY A 81 3.89 3.45 4.50
CA GLY A 81 4.83 4.57 4.68
C GLY A 81 4.20 5.85 5.20
N VAL A 82 2.90 6.05 5.03
CA VAL A 82 2.22 7.26 5.51
C VAL A 82 2.21 7.33 7.05
N ASN A 83 2.01 6.20 7.74
CA ASN A 83 2.02 6.15 9.21
C ASN A 83 3.43 6.28 9.78
N ASP A 84 4.46 5.93 9.01
CA ASP A 84 5.85 6.18 9.38
C ASP A 84 6.15 7.68 9.54
N VAL A 85 5.39 8.52 8.81
CA VAL A 85 5.40 9.97 8.93
C VAL A 85 4.39 10.46 9.97
N TRP A 86 3.14 10.05 9.85
CA TRP A 86 2.04 10.58 10.65
C TRP A 86 2.21 10.33 12.16
N HIS A 87 2.69 9.14 12.54
CA HIS A 87 2.93 8.82 13.94
C HIS A 87 4.07 9.64 14.56
N GLU A 88 4.99 10.19 13.75
CA GLU A 88 6.01 11.12 14.27
C GLU A 88 5.36 12.43 14.71
N PHE A 89 4.46 12.98 13.89
CA PHE A 89 3.78 14.23 14.23
C PHE A 89 2.80 14.09 15.39
N GLY A 90 2.07 12.96 15.45
CA GLY A 90 1.05 12.74 16.47
C GLY A 90 1.57 12.23 17.80
N GLY A 91 2.66 11.43 17.81
CA GLY A 91 3.08 10.70 19.01
C GLY A 91 4.58 10.45 19.14
N LYS A 92 5.41 11.06 18.29
CA LYS A 92 6.87 10.83 18.21
C LYS A 92 7.24 9.35 18.11
N ASN A 93 6.41 8.61 17.39
CA ASN A 93 6.55 7.17 17.16
C ASN A 93 6.57 6.84 15.67
N GLY A 94 7.07 7.75 14.87
CA GLY A 94 7.31 7.55 13.45
C GLY A 94 8.54 6.68 13.17
N VAL A 95 8.82 6.48 11.90
CA VAL A 95 10.04 5.82 11.43
C VAL A 95 10.76 6.75 10.47
N ASP A 96 11.97 7.19 10.84
CA ASP A 96 12.76 8.09 9.99
C ASP A 96 13.07 7.46 8.63
N ALA A 97 13.35 8.28 7.62
CA ALA A 97 13.50 7.83 6.24
C ALA A 97 14.62 6.78 6.05
N LYS A 98 15.72 6.89 6.80
CA LYS A 98 16.84 5.93 6.74
C LYS A 98 16.42 4.57 7.30
N ARG A 99 15.76 4.56 8.45
CA ARG A 99 15.26 3.34 9.08
C ARG A 99 14.14 2.71 8.25
N PHE A 100 13.23 3.53 7.71
CA PHE A 100 12.20 3.08 6.77
C PHE A 100 12.81 2.34 5.58
N TYR A 101 13.79 2.95 4.89
CA TYR A 101 14.50 2.29 3.79
C TYR A 101 15.12 0.96 4.22
N ASN A 102 15.85 0.93 5.36
CA ASN A 102 16.55 -0.28 5.80
C ASN A 102 15.56 -1.42 6.10
N VAL A 103 14.49 -1.13 6.83
CA VAL A 103 13.48 -2.15 7.21
C VAL A 103 12.70 -2.62 5.98
N TYR A 104 12.32 -1.70 5.09
CA TYR A 104 11.61 -2.07 3.87
C TYR A 104 12.51 -2.90 2.93
N LYS A 105 13.79 -2.52 2.81
CA LYS A 105 14.77 -3.32 2.05
C LYS A 105 14.87 -4.74 2.62
N MET A 106 14.99 -4.89 3.95
CA MET A 106 14.97 -6.20 4.61
C MET A 106 13.69 -6.97 4.31
N LEU A 107 12.52 -6.33 4.41
CA LEU A 107 11.24 -6.96 4.07
C LEU A 107 11.26 -7.56 2.66
N VAL A 108 11.73 -6.80 1.68
CA VAL A 108 11.78 -7.23 0.28
C VAL A 108 12.81 -8.35 0.08
N THR A 109 14.04 -8.16 0.56
CA THR A 109 15.13 -9.15 0.35
C THR A 109 14.85 -10.46 1.07
N ASP A 110 14.37 -10.42 2.33
CA ASP A 110 14.04 -11.63 3.08
C ASP A 110 12.85 -12.36 2.46
N THR A 111 11.88 -11.60 1.92
CA THR A 111 10.73 -12.22 1.22
C THR A 111 11.20 -12.89 -0.08
N MET A 112 12.11 -12.29 -0.85
CA MET A 112 12.69 -12.91 -2.04
C MET A 112 13.53 -14.16 -1.68
N GLU A 113 14.24 -14.14 -0.56
CA GLU A 113 14.98 -15.32 -0.07
C GLU A 113 14.04 -16.47 0.27
N LYS A 114 12.93 -16.17 0.98
CA LYS A 114 11.94 -17.20 1.40
C LYS A 114 11.06 -17.69 0.27
N LEU A 115 10.76 -16.84 -0.69
CA LEU A 115 9.86 -17.08 -1.82
C LEU A 115 10.56 -16.67 -3.13
N PRO A 116 11.51 -17.46 -3.66
CA PRO A 116 12.36 -17.03 -4.78
C PRO A 116 11.62 -16.72 -6.08
N ALA A 117 10.40 -17.23 -6.27
CA ALA A 117 9.57 -16.96 -7.45
C ALA A 117 8.58 -15.80 -7.26
N ILE A 118 8.59 -15.16 -6.09
CA ILE A 118 7.62 -14.09 -5.80
C ILE A 118 7.87 -12.86 -6.67
N ARG A 119 6.79 -12.27 -7.16
CA ARG A 119 6.81 -10.92 -7.75
C ARG A 119 6.21 -9.94 -6.77
N MET A 120 6.67 -8.69 -6.80
CA MET A 120 6.15 -7.66 -5.91
C MET A 120 5.76 -6.41 -6.68
N ILE A 121 4.66 -5.78 -6.24
CA ILE A 121 4.29 -4.41 -6.59
C ILE A 121 4.47 -3.56 -5.34
N LEU A 122 5.51 -2.73 -5.33
CA LEU A 122 5.82 -1.80 -4.25
C LEU A 122 5.18 -0.46 -4.59
N MET A 123 4.17 -0.09 -3.82
CA MET A 123 3.32 1.06 -4.11
C MET A 123 3.84 2.30 -3.38
N GLU A 124 3.81 3.42 -4.08
CA GLU A 124 4.23 4.71 -3.53
C GLU A 124 3.29 5.17 -2.42
N PRO A 125 3.79 5.52 -1.20
CA PRO A 125 2.99 6.26 -0.24
C PRO A 125 2.71 7.68 -0.75
N PHE A 126 1.51 8.19 -0.46
CA PHE A 126 1.00 9.45 -1.00
C PHE A 126 0.21 10.23 0.05
N VAL A 127 0.06 11.53 -0.18
CA VAL A 127 -0.79 12.44 0.62
C VAL A 127 -1.32 13.58 -0.25
N LEU A 128 -2.47 14.14 0.12
CA LEU A 128 -2.98 15.41 -0.37
C LEU A 128 -3.21 16.38 0.81
N LYS A 129 -3.34 17.68 0.51
CA LYS A 129 -3.61 18.70 1.51
C LYS A 129 -5.11 18.71 1.86
N ALA A 130 -5.44 18.19 3.05
CA ALA A 130 -6.78 18.21 3.61
C ALA A 130 -6.72 18.19 5.15
N SER A 131 -7.83 17.94 5.83
CA SER A 131 -8.00 18.16 7.28
C SER A 131 -6.93 17.56 8.19
N ALA A 132 -6.41 16.36 7.88
CA ALA A 132 -5.37 15.72 8.70
C ALA A 132 -3.94 16.14 8.35
N THR A 133 -3.72 16.73 7.19
CA THR A 133 -2.38 17.05 6.66
C THR A 133 -2.10 18.55 6.55
N GLU A 134 -3.14 19.40 6.52
CA GLU A 134 -3.00 20.84 6.25
C GLU A 134 -2.18 21.59 7.29
N GLY A 135 -2.27 21.21 8.57
CA GLY A 135 -1.59 21.88 9.68
C GLY A 135 -0.06 21.79 9.62
N LEU A 136 0.48 20.75 9.01
CA LEU A 136 1.91 20.50 8.83
C LEU A 136 2.20 20.10 7.37
N TRP A 137 1.47 20.70 6.42
CA TRP A 137 1.49 20.26 5.03
C TRP A 137 2.88 20.15 4.42
N GLY A 138 3.72 21.15 4.61
CA GLY A 138 5.08 21.19 4.04
C GLY A 138 5.94 20.03 4.52
N GLU A 139 5.92 19.79 5.83
CA GLU A 139 6.67 18.72 6.47
C GLU A 139 6.07 17.34 6.13
N PHE A 140 4.73 17.23 6.18
CA PHE A 140 4.05 15.96 5.88
C PHE A 140 4.34 15.51 4.45
N ARG A 141 4.19 16.43 3.49
CA ARG A 141 4.47 16.15 2.08
C ARG A 141 5.93 15.76 1.87
N SER A 142 6.87 16.58 2.36
CA SER A 142 8.30 16.34 2.21
C SER A 142 8.75 15.03 2.84
N GLU A 143 8.25 14.70 4.03
CA GLU A 143 8.58 13.44 4.69
C GLU A 143 7.97 12.23 3.98
N THR A 144 6.76 12.34 3.43
CA THR A 144 6.15 11.28 2.62
C THR A 144 6.95 11.05 1.33
N GLU A 145 7.40 12.10 0.66
CA GLU A 145 8.25 12.00 -0.54
C GLU A 145 9.57 11.26 -0.28
N LYS A 146 10.19 11.45 0.90
CA LYS A 146 11.39 10.68 1.28
C LYS A 146 11.10 9.18 1.41
N ARG A 147 9.89 8.79 1.88
CA ARG A 147 9.47 7.38 1.93
C ARG A 147 9.16 6.86 0.54
N ALA A 148 8.52 7.66 -0.31
CA ALA A 148 8.26 7.33 -1.71
C ALA A 148 9.54 7.05 -2.49
N GLU A 149 10.56 7.93 -2.36
CA GLU A 149 11.87 7.73 -2.97
C GLU A 149 12.57 6.45 -2.47
N ALA A 150 12.44 6.15 -1.18
CA ALA A 150 12.96 4.91 -0.61
C ALA A 150 12.30 3.68 -1.23
N VAL A 151 10.96 3.68 -1.40
CA VAL A 151 10.22 2.58 -2.04
C VAL A 151 10.64 2.39 -3.48
N LYS A 152 10.73 3.49 -4.26
CA LYS A 152 11.18 3.48 -5.65
C LYS A 152 12.58 2.88 -5.78
N ARG A 153 13.51 3.37 -5.00
CA ARG A 153 14.91 2.90 -4.98
C ARG A 153 14.98 1.40 -4.63
N ILE A 154 14.20 0.93 -3.64
CA ILE A 154 14.17 -0.49 -3.26
C ILE A 154 13.63 -1.34 -4.41
N ALA A 155 12.58 -0.88 -5.10
CA ALA A 155 12.04 -1.58 -6.26
C ALA A 155 13.09 -1.75 -7.36
N GLU A 156 13.81 -0.68 -7.69
CA GLU A 156 14.90 -0.68 -8.67
C GLU A 156 16.04 -1.63 -8.26
N GLU A 157 16.53 -1.52 -7.02
CA GLU A 157 17.63 -2.34 -6.49
C GLU A 157 17.29 -3.83 -6.39
N CYS A 158 16.01 -4.18 -6.22
CA CYS A 158 15.54 -5.56 -6.08
C CYS A 158 14.88 -6.12 -7.35
N GLY A 159 14.83 -5.36 -8.44
CA GLY A 159 14.16 -5.79 -9.68
C GLY A 159 12.67 -6.03 -9.50
N GLN A 160 12.01 -5.25 -8.63
CA GLN A 160 10.57 -5.33 -8.39
C GLN A 160 9.83 -4.16 -9.03
N THR A 161 8.52 -4.28 -9.18
CA THR A 161 7.71 -3.23 -9.80
C THR A 161 7.42 -2.11 -8.81
N PHE A 162 7.80 -0.88 -9.15
CA PHE A 162 7.35 0.33 -8.46
C PHE A 162 6.04 0.83 -9.08
N LEU A 163 5.03 1.10 -8.25
CA LEU A 163 3.76 1.71 -8.69
C LEU A 163 3.68 3.14 -8.17
N PRO A 164 3.90 4.17 -9.03
CA PRO A 164 3.75 5.57 -8.66
C PRO A 164 2.27 5.92 -8.45
N LEU A 165 1.95 6.65 -7.38
CA LEU A 165 0.59 7.04 -7.02
C LEU A 165 0.46 8.54 -6.73
N GLN A 166 1.51 9.21 -6.23
CA GLN A 166 1.43 10.60 -5.80
C GLN A 166 1.05 11.53 -6.95
N ALA A 167 1.71 11.42 -8.10
CA ALA A 167 1.42 12.26 -9.27
C ALA A 167 -0.03 12.07 -9.77
N MET A 168 -0.55 10.84 -9.72
CA MET A 168 -1.94 10.54 -10.06
C MET A 168 -2.93 11.28 -9.14
N PHE A 169 -2.65 11.34 -7.84
CA PHE A 169 -3.49 12.07 -6.89
C PHE A 169 -3.34 13.59 -7.02
N ASP A 170 -2.14 14.09 -7.32
CA ASP A 170 -1.91 15.52 -7.59
C ASP A 170 -2.72 15.95 -8.82
N GLU A 171 -2.69 15.20 -9.92
CA GLU A 171 -3.51 15.43 -11.11
C GLU A 171 -5.02 15.32 -10.82
N ALA A 172 -5.42 14.35 -10.00
CA ALA A 172 -6.83 14.21 -9.61
C ALA A 172 -7.31 15.43 -8.82
N ALA A 173 -6.48 16.01 -7.96
CA ALA A 173 -6.79 17.18 -7.17
C ALA A 173 -6.99 18.46 -8.01
N GLU A 174 -6.53 18.50 -9.25
CA GLU A 174 -6.84 19.58 -10.21
C GLU A 174 -8.29 19.52 -10.70
N ARG A 175 -8.94 18.35 -10.65
CA ARG A 175 -10.30 18.11 -11.15
C ARG A 175 -11.39 18.23 -10.09
N ALA A 176 -11.04 18.02 -8.81
CA ALA A 176 -11.94 18.11 -7.67
C ALA A 176 -11.15 18.37 -6.39
N PRO A 177 -11.76 18.91 -5.31
CA PRO A 177 -11.08 19.14 -4.05
C PRO A 177 -10.34 17.88 -3.55
N ALA A 178 -9.19 18.06 -2.89
CA ALA A 178 -8.37 16.97 -2.36
C ALA A 178 -9.18 15.98 -1.51
N SER A 179 -10.10 16.48 -0.68
CA SER A 179 -10.98 15.67 0.17
C SER A 179 -12.00 14.81 -0.58
N TYR A 180 -12.25 15.08 -1.86
CA TYR A 180 -13.06 14.21 -2.72
C TYR A 180 -12.32 12.89 -3.02
N TRP A 181 -11.00 12.94 -3.10
CA TRP A 181 -10.13 11.80 -3.41
C TRP A 181 -9.58 11.12 -2.16
N LEU A 182 -9.03 11.93 -1.25
CA LEU A 182 -8.50 11.51 0.05
C LEU A 182 -9.25 12.29 1.14
N GLY A 183 -10.21 11.66 1.79
CA GLY A 183 -11.19 12.31 2.68
C GLY A 183 -10.58 13.25 3.70
N ASP A 184 -9.47 12.85 4.33
CA ASP A 184 -8.72 13.64 5.31
C ASP A 184 -7.32 14.07 4.80
N GLY A 185 -6.98 13.72 3.56
CA GLY A 185 -5.67 13.95 2.95
C GLY A 185 -4.77 12.71 2.96
N VAL A 186 -5.17 11.64 3.64
CA VAL A 186 -4.46 10.35 3.73
C VAL A 186 -5.33 9.19 3.25
N HIS A 187 -6.55 9.08 3.77
CA HIS A 187 -7.43 7.95 3.52
C HIS A 187 -8.27 8.14 2.24
N PRO A 188 -8.11 7.26 1.22
CA PRO A 188 -8.88 7.36 0.01
C PRO A 188 -10.38 7.20 0.26
N THR A 189 -11.17 8.00 -0.43
CA THR A 189 -12.61 7.76 -0.63
C THR A 189 -12.81 6.60 -1.60
N ASN A 190 -14.05 6.21 -1.87
CA ASN A 190 -14.33 5.20 -2.90
C ASN A 190 -13.75 5.61 -4.27
N ALA A 191 -13.81 6.91 -4.60
CA ALA A 191 -13.22 7.44 -5.84
C ALA A 191 -11.68 7.35 -5.83
N GLY A 192 -11.04 7.67 -4.70
CA GLY A 192 -9.59 7.50 -4.52
C GLY A 192 -9.15 6.05 -4.60
N HIS A 193 -9.89 5.14 -3.98
CA HIS A 193 -9.61 3.70 -4.08
C HIS A 193 -9.75 3.17 -5.51
N GLN A 194 -10.70 3.72 -6.29
CA GLN A 194 -10.85 3.33 -7.70
C GLN A 194 -9.62 3.74 -8.52
N LEU A 195 -9.08 4.95 -8.32
CA LEU A 195 -7.85 5.37 -8.99
C LEU A 195 -6.66 4.44 -8.68
N ILE A 196 -6.51 4.05 -7.41
CA ILE A 196 -5.47 3.10 -7.00
C ILE A 196 -5.68 1.74 -7.69
N ALA A 197 -6.91 1.23 -7.71
CA ALA A 197 -7.22 -0.07 -8.32
C ALA A 197 -6.93 -0.08 -9.83
N ASP A 198 -7.29 0.99 -10.55
CA ASP A 198 -7.04 1.11 -11.99
C ASP A 198 -5.54 1.17 -12.30
N ALA A 199 -4.77 1.97 -11.53
CA ALA A 199 -3.32 2.03 -11.65
C ALA A 199 -2.66 0.68 -11.35
N TRP A 200 -3.11 0.00 -10.30
CA TRP A 200 -2.61 -1.32 -9.91
C TRP A 200 -2.89 -2.38 -10.99
N ILE A 201 -4.10 -2.45 -11.52
CA ILE A 201 -4.48 -3.40 -12.57
C ILE A 201 -3.64 -3.17 -13.83
N LYS A 202 -3.38 -1.90 -14.17
CA LYS A 202 -2.51 -1.55 -15.30
C LYS A 202 -1.08 -2.06 -15.08
N ALA A 203 -0.50 -1.86 -13.88
CA ALA A 203 0.82 -2.35 -13.52
C ALA A 203 0.86 -3.88 -13.53
N PHE A 204 -0.16 -4.54 -12.95
CA PHE A 204 -0.28 -5.99 -12.91
C PHE A 204 -0.30 -6.63 -14.31
N LYS A 205 -1.02 -6.03 -15.26
CA LYS A 205 -1.09 -6.53 -16.65
C LYS A 205 0.23 -6.35 -17.43
N ALA A 206 1.16 -5.55 -16.91
CA ALA A 206 2.48 -5.33 -17.50
C ALA A 206 3.58 -6.22 -16.91
N LEU A 207 3.27 -7.02 -15.87
CA LEU A 207 4.18 -8.03 -15.28
C LEU A 207 4.31 -9.23 -16.20
#